data_207c53b6a8bd0bc59098f7a690e80ac6
#
_entry.id   207c53b6a8bd0bc59098f7a690e80ac6
#
_cell.length_a   1.000
_cell.length_b   1.000
_cell.length_c   1.000
_cell.angle_alpha   90.00
_cell.angle_beta   90.00
_cell.angle_gamma   90.00
#
_symmetry.space_group_name_H-M   'P 1'
#
loop_
_entity.id
_entity.type
_entity.pdbx_description
1 polymer ?
#
loop_
_entity_poly.entity_id
_entity_poly.type
_entity_poly.pdbx_seq_one_letter_code
_entity_poly.pdbx_strand_id
1 'polypeptide(L)'
;MQGDNPMCGIIGYTGHRPAVPVVVEGLRRLEYRGYDSAGVAYVQRNELHITRALGKLSALEEKLALSPVTMATTAMGHTRWATHGVPAERNSHPHASNSGNIAIVHNGIIENYQQIKDDLLRKGYVFHSETDTEVLVNLIEECRKTAPDLLQAFAAALRQAHGAYAVCLMSKDEPNTLYAARMSAPLIFGVGTGENFIASDIPAFLPYTRKVLFLEDGEVVRATATSYEIMRLEDLAPVTREIQTIQWDMQAAQKGGYRHFMLKEIFEQPRVLRDGLTGRISPDDNRIALAELDALPVPERLHIVACGTSYHSGLWARHLLESWAGVPTQVEIASEFRYRDHLLLGKNDMVLVISQSGETADTLAALRIAREQGVPVLGLCNVVGSSIAREASAVFYTQAGPEISVASTKAMCSQMLALALIALYWGQRQQRLSAEEIASHVRQFNELPAALEAALPAMHERARELSRRYAQARNFFYLGRGLCYALALEGALKLKELSYIHAEGYASGEMKHGPIALIDPTFPTFALALDDSLFPKVRSNIVEVQARQGKVIALTNPGAALDVDDLWEIPALPAPFSSFMALPALQLFSYETADYLGKDVDQPRNLAKSVTVE
;
A
#
# COMPACT_ATOMS: atom_id res chain seq x y z
N MET A 1 19.90 3.36 -11.61
CA MET A 1 18.50 3.80 -11.69
C MET A 1 17.65 2.54 -11.70
N GLN A 2 17.33 2.03 -10.53
CA GLN A 2 16.35 0.95 -10.36
C GLN A 2 15.11 1.64 -9.86
N GLY A 3 14.07 1.66 -10.70
CA GLY A 3 12.84 2.37 -10.41
C GLY A 3 11.95 1.53 -9.52
N ASP A 4 11.28 2.20 -8.60
CA ASP A 4 10.18 1.66 -7.81
C ASP A 4 9.18 0.95 -8.74
N ASN A 5 8.93 -0.34 -8.49
CA ASN A 5 8.05 -1.15 -9.30
C ASN A 5 6.64 -1.22 -8.70
N PRO A 6 5.66 -0.46 -9.22
CA PRO A 6 4.26 -0.57 -8.83
C PRO A 6 3.62 -1.88 -9.29
N MET A 7 2.51 -2.27 -8.64
CA MET A 7 1.84 -3.54 -8.88
C MET A 7 0.85 -3.48 -10.03
N CYS A 8 0.85 -4.53 -10.85
CA CYS A 8 -0.18 -4.84 -11.83
C CYS A 8 -1.46 -5.42 -11.16
N GLY A 9 -2.61 -5.32 -11.83
CA GLY A 9 -3.86 -5.92 -11.38
C GLY A 9 -4.17 -7.19 -12.18
N ILE A 10 -4.40 -8.32 -11.49
CA ILE A 10 -4.88 -9.57 -12.09
C ILE A 10 -6.32 -9.82 -11.65
N ILE A 11 -7.17 -10.24 -12.60
CA ILE A 11 -8.44 -10.89 -12.32
C ILE A 11 -8.68 -12.03 -13.31
N GLY A 12 -9.08 -13.20 -12.81
CA GLY A 12 -9.63 -14.33 -13.55
C GLY A 12 -11.04 -14.62 -13.05
N TYR A 13 -11.93 -15.00 -13.95
CA TYR A 13 -13.29 -15.39 -13.67
C TYR A 13 -13.68 -16.65 -14.45
N THR A 14 -14.32 -17.59 -13.79
CA THR A 14 -15.02 -18.71 -14.42
C THR A 14 -16.37 -18.90 -13.73
N GLY A 15 -17.47 -18.96 -14.50
CA GLY A 15 -18.80 -18.99 -13.91
C GLY A 15 -19.94 -18.99 -14.93
N HIS A 16 -21.12 -18.59 -14.46
CA HIS A 16 -22.36 -18.60 -15.26
C HIS A 16 -22.67 -17.23 -15.91
N ARG A 17 -21.93 -16.16 -15.55
CA ARG A 17 -22.14 -14.82 -16.10
C ARG A 17 -21.29 -14.60 -17.35
N PRO A 18 -21.62 -13.61 -18.19
CA PRO A 18 -20.70 -13.15 -19.24
C PRO A 18 -19.36 -12.72 -18.60
N ALA A 19 -18.28 -13.45 -18.89
CA ALA A 19 -17.02 -13.35 -18.17
C ALA A 19 -16.29 -12.02 -18.43
N VAL A 20 -16.29 -11.51 -19.68
CA VAL A 20 -15.55 -10.30 -20.04
C VAL A 20 -16.07 -9.07 -19.28
N PRO A 21 -17.37 -8.80 -19.18
CA PRO A 21 -17.88 -7.70 -18.33
C PRO A 21 -17.48 -7.83 -16.86
N VAL A 22 -17.50 -9.05 -16.27
CA VAL A 22 -17.08 -9.30 -14.89
C VAL A 22 -15.61 -8.98 -14.71
N VAL A 23 -14.76 -9.41 -15.63
CA VAL A 23 -13.31 -9.16 -15.62
C VAL A 23 -13.00 -7.66 -15.78
N VAL A 24 -13.64 -6.98 -16.74
CA VAL A 24 -13.45 -5.53 -16.95
C VAL A 24 -13.86 -4.73 -15.71
N GLU A 25 -14.98 -5.09 -15.07
CA GLU A 25 -15.41 -4.43 -13.84
C GLU A 25 -14.44 -4.68 -12.68
N GLY A 26 -13.87 -5.88 -12.60
CA GLY A 26 -12.81 -6.19 -11.63
C GLY A 26 -11.52 -5.42 -11.91
N LEU A 27 -11.10 -5.29 -13.17
CA LEU A 27 -9.95 -4.48 -13.55
C LEU A 27 -10.15 -3.00 -13.22
N ARG A 28 -11.37 -2.46 -13.38
CA ARG A 28 -11.69 -1.08 -12.99
C ARG A 28 -11.43 -0.85 -11.50
N ARG A 29 -11.68 -1.85 -10.68
CA ARG A 29 -11.41 -1.81 -9.23
C ARG A 29 -9.95 -2.05 -8.87
N LEU A 30 -9.14 -2.55 -9.79
CA LEU A 30 -7.70 -2.74 -9.64
C LEU A 30 -6.86 -1.68 -10.35
N GLU A 31 -7.49 -0.71 -11.05
CA GLU A 31 -6.77 0.28 -11.86
C GLU A 31 -5.83 1.14 -11.02
N TYR A 32 -6.10 1.30 -9.71
CA TYR A 32 -5.18 1.96 -8.78
C TYR A 32 -3.81 1.24 -8.63
N ARG A 33 -3.71 -0.01 -9.10
CA ARG A 33 -2.48 -0.81 -9.04
C ARG A 33 -1.61 -0.64 -10.29
N GLY A 34 -2.21 -0.32 -11.45
CA GLY A 34 -1.47 -0.12 -12.71
C GLY A 34 -2.41 0.36 -13.81
N TYR A 35 -1.93 1.24 -14.69
CA TYR A 35 -2.74 1.89 -15.71
C TYR A 35 -1.97 2.24 -17.00
N ASP A 36 -0.78 1.66 -17.22
CA ASP A 36 0.01 1.89 -18.44
C ASP A 36 -0.56 1.16 -19.64
N SER A 37 -1.18 0.03 -19.39
CA SER A 37 -1.93 -0.74 -20.36
C SER A 37 -2.89 -1.71 -19.69
N ALA A 38 -3.90 -2.15 -20.42
CA ALA A 38 -4.86 -3.15 -19.96
C ALA A 38 -5.14 -4.17 -21.07
N GLY A 39 -5.57 -5.38 -20.65
CA GLY A 39 -6.01 -6.37 -21.61
C GLY A 39 -6.80 -7.50 -20.97
N VAL A 40 -7.52 -8.21 -21.82
CA VAL A 40 -8.34 -9.38 -21.45
C VAL A 40 -8.07 -10.52 -22.42
N ALA A 41 -8.15 -11.77 -21.88
CA ALA A 41 -8.21 -12.99 -22.67
C ALA A 41 -9.48 -13.75 -22.30
N TYR A 42 -10.09 -14.41 -23.29
CA TYR A 42 -11.26 -15.26 -23.12
C TYR A 42 -11.30 -16.34 -24.21
N VAL A 43 -11.98 -17.43 -23.94
CA VAL A 43 -12.21 -18.48 -24.95
C VAL A 43 -13.64 -18.38 -25.44
N GLN A 44 -13.83 -18.30 -26.75
CA GLN A 44 -15.13 -18.30 -27.40
C GLN A 44 -15.05 -19.12 -28.70
N ARG A 45 -16.03 -20.00 -28.94
CA ARG A 45 -16.07 -20.88 -30.11
C ARG A 45 -14.80 -21.71 -30.31
N ASN A 46 -14.20 -22.17 -29.22
CA ASN A 46 -12.95 -22.92 -29.23
C ASN A 46 -11.72 -22.19 -29.72
N GLU A 47 -11.78 -20.86 -29.73
CA GLU A 47 -10.64 -19.97 -30.05
C GLU A 47 -10.30 -19.09 -28.86
N LEU A 48 -9.00 -18.87 -28.64
CA LEU A 48 -8.49 -17.98 -27.64
C LEU A 48 -8.38 -16.57 -28.23
N HIS A 49 -9.11 -15.64 -27.64
CA HIS A 49 -9.13 -14.24 -28.04
C HIS A 49 -8.40 -13.39 -27.01
N ILE A 50 -7.59 -12.44 -27.47
CA ILE A 50 -6.89 -11.47 -26.64
C ILE A 50 -7.14 -10.07 -27.18
N THR A 51 -7.59 -9.15 -26.32
CA THR A 51 -7.73 -7.73 -26.62
C THR A 51 -6.86 -6.95 -25.66
N ARG A 52 -6.01 -6.05 -26.18
CA ARG A 52 -5.10 -5.22 -25.41
C ARG A 52 -5.25 -3.75 -25.82
N ALA A 53 -4.99 -2.86 -24.87
CA ALA A 53 -4.94 -1.42 -25.12
C ALA A 53 -3.82 -0.78 -24.32
N LEU A 54 -3.17 0.22 -24.91
CA LEU A 54 -2.21 1.08 -24.24
C LEU A 54 -2.97 2.18 -23.49
N GLY A 55 -2.52 2.54 -22.29
CA GLY A 55 -3.13 3.55 -21.43
C GLY A 55 -4.17 2.99 -20.46
N LYS A 56 -5.02 3.86 -19.94
CA LYS A 56 -6.04 3.52 -18.93
C LYS A 56 -7.05 2.49 -19.43
N LEU A 57 -7.76 1.87 -18.52
CA LEU A 57 -8.77 0.84 -18.81
C LEU A 57 -9.84 1.30 -19.81
N SER A 58 -10.18 2.60 -19.85
CA SER A 58 -11.11 3.17 -20.82
C SER A 58 -10.74 2.87 -22.26
N ALA A 59 -9.44 2.85 -22.60
CA ALA A 59 -9.00 2.51 -23.97
C ALA A 59 -9.27 1.03 -24.32
N LEU A 60 -9.20 0.12 -23.34
CA LEU A 60 -9.60 -1.28 -23.52
C LEU A 60 -11.12 -1.40 -23.68
N GLU A 61 -11.89 -0.67 -22.90
CA GLU A 61 -13.36 -0.66 -22.98
C GLU A 61 -13.85 -0.18 -24.35
N GLU A 62 -13.23 0.86 -24.90
CA GLU A 62 -13.54 1.35 -26.26
C GLU A 62 -13.28 0.26 -27.31
N LYS A 63 -12.16 -0.46 -27.23
CA LYS A 63 -11.86 -1.59 -28.14
C LYS A 63 -12.88 -2.73 -28.02
N LEU A 64 -13.25 -3.09 -26.78
CA LEU A 64 -14.24 -4.17 -26.53
C LEU A 64 -15.65 -3.77 -26.97
N ALA A 65 -16.01 -2.49 -26.92
CA ALA A 65 -17.29 -1.98 -27.38
C ALA A 65 -17.50 -2.17 -28.90
N LEU A 66 -16.41 -2.21 -29.69
CA LEU A 66 -16.45 -2.46 -31.14
C LEU A 66 -16.83 -3.91 -31.47
N SER A 67 -16.58 -4.85 -30.58
CA SER A 67 -16.92 -6.28 -30.73
C SER A 67 -17.37 -6.86 -29.40
N PRO A 68 -18.64 -6.64 -28.98
CA PRO A 68 -19.14 -7.08 -27.68
C PRO A 68 -19.08 -8.59 -27.51
N VAL A 69 -18.48 -9.07 -26.40
CA VAL A 69 -18.34 -10.47 -26.05
C VAL A 69 -19.40 -10.87 -25.03
N THR A 70 -20.36 -11.69 -25.44
CA THR A 70 -21.52 -12.05 -24.59
C THR A 70 -21.56 -13.53 -24.19
N MET A 71 -20.79 -14.38 -24.86
CA MET A 71 -20.90 -15.85 -24.75
C MET A 71 -19.77 -16.50 -23.94
N ALA A 72 -18.68 -15.80 -23.67
CA ALA A 72 -17.58 -16.35 -22.88
C ALA A 72 -17.97 -16.43 -21.39
N THR A 73 -17.77 -17.60 -20.78
CA THR A 73 -18.03 -17.88 -19.35
C THR A 73 -16.76 -17.95 -18.52
N THR A 74 -15.60 -17.92 -19.17
CA THR A 74 -14.28 -17.86 -18.54
C THR A 74 -13.45 -16.80 -19.24
N ALA A 75 -12.84 -15.92 -18.45
CA ALA A 75 -11.95 -14.88 -18.92
C ALA A 75 -10.92 -14.52 -17.85
N MET A 76 -9.81 -13.93 -18.27
CA MET A 76 -8.85 -13.30 -17.38
C MET A 76 -8.44 -11.93 -17.92
N GLY A 77 -8.05 -11.05 -17.03
CA GLY A 77 -7.64 -9.70 -17.38
C GLY A 77 -6.50 -9.19 -16.53
N HIS A 78 -5.89 -8.13 -17.04
CA HIS A 78 -4.71 -7.52 -16.45
C HIS A 78 -4.70 -6.02 -16.67
N THR A 79 -4.32 -5.26 -15.63
CA THR A 79 -3.85 -3.88 -15.75
C THR A 79 -2.37 -3.85 -15.43
N ARG A 80 -1.58 -3.30 -16.36
CA ARG A 80 -0.13 -3.37 -16.32
C ARG A 80 0.48 -2.07 -15.83
N TRP A 81 1.51 -2.22 -15.02
CA TRP A 81 2.57 -1.24 -14.84
C TRP A 81 3.86 -1.83 -15.41
N ALA A 82 4.52 -1.07 -16.29
CA ALA A 82 5.66 -1.60 -17.04
C ALA A 82 6.90 -1.78 -16.15
N THR A 83 7.33 -3.03 -15.97
CA THR A 83 8.59 -3.42 -15.30
C THR A 83 9.65 -3.83 -16.33
N HIS A 84 9.27 -4.70 -17.29
CA HIS A 84 10.11 -5.16 -18.39
C HIS A 84 9.50 -4.78 -19.73
N GLY A 85 10.28 -4.06 -20.56
CA GLY A 85 9.83 -3.52 -21.85
C GLY A 85 9.01 -2.23 -21.70
N VAL A 86 9.20 -1.31 -22.63
CA VAL A 86 8.48 -0.02 -22.66
C VAL A 86 6.95 -0.21 -22.70
N PRO A 87 6.15 0.77 -22.23
CA PRO A 87 4.71 0.75 -22.43
C PRO A 87 4.38 0.71 -23.93
N ALA A 88 3.98 -0.47 -24.42
CA ALA A 88 3.60 -0.73 -25.79
C ALA A 88 2.57 -1.87 -25.82
N GLU A 89 1.70 -1.90 -26.82
CA GLU A 89 0.65 -2.92 -26.92
C GLU A 89 1.22 -4.34 -27.00
N ARG A 90 2.38 -4.53 -27.67
CA ARG A 90 3.09 -5.83 -27.73
C ARG A 90 3.56 -6.33 -26.36
N ASN A 91 3.83 -5.42 -25.42
CA ASN A 91 4.29 -5.71 -24.08
C ASN A 91 3.14 -5.77 -23.05
N SER A 92 1.89 -5.52 -23.48
CA SER A 92 0.71 -5.58 -22.61
C SER A 92 0.26 -7.03 -22.41
N HIS A 93 -0.21 -7.33 -21.20
CA HIS A 93 -0.82 -8.64 -20.89
C HIS A 93 -2.29 -8.69 -21.36
N PRO A 94 -2.84 -9.87 -21.59
CA PRO A 94 -2.27 -11.23 -21.53
C PRO A 94 -1.29 -11.54 -22.66
N HIS A 95 -0.34 -12.48 -22.42
CA HIS A 95 0.52 -13.04 -23.45
C HIS A 95 0.07 -14.44 -23.86
N ALA A 96 0.08 -14.73 -25.16
CA ALA A 96 -0.19 -16.06 -25.69
C ALA A 96 1.11 -16.82 -25.96
N SER A 97 1.03 -18.16 -25.88
CA SER A 97 2.09 -19.05 -26.33
C SER A 97 2.22 -19.04 -27.87
N ASN A 98 3.32 -19.54 -28.41
CA ASN A 98 3.59 -19.55 -29.85
C ASN A 98 2.52 -20.29 -30.67
N SER A 99 1.88 -21.32 -30.12
CA SER A 99 0.74 -22.00 -30.78
C SER A 99 -0.57 -21.22 -30.69
N GLY A 100 -0.66 -20.21 -29.83
CA GLY A 100 -1.90 -19.51 -29.53
C GLY A 100 -2.91 -20.30 -28.68
N ASN A 101 -2.49 -21.42 -28.07
CA ASN A 101 -3.38 -22.30 -27.32
C ASN A 101 -3.52 -21.94 -25.85
N ILE A 102 -2.51 -21.28 -25.29
CA ILE A 102 -2.39 -20.92 -23.88
C ILE A 102 -2.21 -19.42 -23.78
N ALA A 103 -2.86 -18.78 -22.82
CA ALA A 103 -2.59 -17.41 -22.45
C ALA A 103 -2.35 -17.30 -20.95
N ILE A 104 -1.49 -16.34 -20.56
CA ILE A 104 -1.24 -16.00 -19.15
C ILE A 104 -1.29 -14.50 -18.91
N VAL A 105 -1.62 -14.14 -17.68
CA VAL A 105 -1.33 -12.85 -17.06
C VAL A 105 -0.40 -13.08 -15.88
N HIS A 106 0.51 -12.14 -15.63
CA HIS A 106 1.56 -12.28 -14.65
C HIS A 106 1.85 -10.96 -13.95
N ASN A 107 1.94 -11.00 -12.63
CA ASN A 107 2.50 -9.97 -11.77
C ASN A 107 3.79 -10.49 -11.17
N GLY A 108 4.85 -9.70 -11.20
CA GLY A 108 6.15 -10.08 -10.65
C GLY A 108 7.28 -10.02 -11.66
N ILE A 109 8.37 -10.69 -11.35
CA ILE A 109 9.57 -10.75 -12.18
C ILE A 109 10.12 -12.17 -12.17
N ILE A 110 10.36 -12.73 -13.36
CA ILE A 110 11.09 -14.00 -13.54
C ILE A 110 12.57 -13.68 -13.73
N GLU A 111 13.34 -13.78 -12.67
CA GLU A 111 14.75 -13.35 -12.63
C GLU A 111 15.64 -14.10 -13.63
N ASN A 112 15.40 -15.38 -13.84
CA ASN A 112 16.15 -16.21 -14.79
C ASN A 112 15.54 -16.25 -16.20
N TYR A 113 14.67 -15.28 -16.56
CA TYR A 113 13.94 -15.28 -17.83
C TYR A 113 14.88 -15.28 -19.05
N GLN A 114 16.04 -14.64 -18.98
CA GLN A 114 16.99 -14.58 -20.10
C GLN A 114 17.55 -15.97 -20.42
N GLN A 115 17.94 -16.73 -19.41
CA GLN A 115 18.42 -18.11 -19.60
C GLN A 115 17.34 -19.00 -20.21
N ILE A 116 16.10 -18.90 -19.71
CA ILE A 116 14.96 -19.66 -20.25
C ILE A 116 14.69 -19.25 -21.70
N LYS A 117 14.74 -17.96 -22.01
CA LYS A 117 14.53 -17.42 -23.36
C LYS A 117 15.54 -17.98 -24.33
N ASP A 118 16.83 -18.00 -23.97
CA ASP A 118 17.91 -18.51 -24.83
C ASP A 118 17.72 -20.01 -25.11
N ASP A 119 17.24 -20.79 -24.15
CA ASP A 119 16.92 -22.19 -24.33
C ASP A 119 15.72 -22.41 -25.27
N LEU A 120 14.68 -21.59 -25.13
CA LEU A 120 13.50 -21.64 -25.99
C LEU A 120 13.81 -21.19 -27.42
N LEU A 121 14.65 -20.18 -27.61
CA LEU A 121 15.13 -19.76 -28.93
C LEU A 121 15.86 -20.89 -29.67
N ARG A 122 16.69 -21.66 -28.96
CA ARG A 122 17.37 -22.84 -29.52
C ARG A 122 16.39 -23.94 -29.93
N LYS A 123 15.22 -24.00 -29.31
CA LYS A 123 14.13 -24.91 -29.63
C LYS A 123 13.18 -24.39 -30.71
N GLY A 124 13.45 -23.19 -31.27
CA GLY A 124 12.70 -22.60 -32.37
C GLY A 124 11.51 -21.74 -31.98
N TYR A 125 11.37 -21.36 -30.68
CA TYR A 125 10.37 -20.39 -30.24
C TYR A 125 10.67 -18.99 -30.74
N VAL A 126 9.63 -18.22 -31.04
CA VAL A 126 9.72 -16.83 -31.51
C VAL A 126 9.12 -15.92 -30.44
N PHE A 127 9.77 -14.80 -30.17
CA PHE A 127 9.33 -13.83 -29.18
C PHE A 127 8.94 -12.52 -29.86
N HIS A 128 7.79 -11.96 -29.49
CA HIS A 128 7.20 -10.75 -30.05
C HIS A 128 7.21 -9.59 -29.06
N SER A 129 7.46 -9.86 -27.78
CA SER A 129 7.55 -8.86 -26.72
C SER A 129 8.92 -8.87 -26.05
N GLU A 130 9.10 -7.88 -25.19
CA GLU A 130 10.29 -7.73 -24.34
C GLU A 130 10.03 -8.22 -22.91
N THR A 131 8.88 -8.88 -22.66
CA THR A 131 8.47 -9.27 -21.32
C THR A 131 8.97 -10.66 -20.94
N ASP A 132 9.28 -10.83 -19.68
CA ASP A 132 9.54 -12.12 -19.03
C ASP A 132 8.30 -13.03 -19.05
N THR A 133 7.11 -12.44 -19.07
CA THR A 133 5.83 -13.16 -19.14
C THR A 133 5.67 -13.95 -20.43
N GLU A 134 6.10 -13.41 -21.58
CA GLU A 134 6.07 -14.17 -22.84
C GLU A 134 7.04 -15.35 -22.79
N VAL A 135 8.15 -15.22 -22.07
CA VAL A 135 9.08 -16.34 -21.83
C VAL A 135 8.40 -17.42 -21.00
N LEU A 136 7.68 -17.05 -19.94
CA LEU A 136 7.01 -18.02 -19.07
C LEU A 136 5.91 -18.78 -19.81
N VAL A 137 5.05 -18.13 -20.62
CA VAL A 137 3.99 -18.83 -21.34
C VAL A 137 4.54 -19.82 -22.37
N ASN A 138 5.65 -19.49 -23.02
CA ASN A 138 6.31 -20.38 -23.95
C ASN A 138 7.03 -21.54 -23.24
N LEU A 139 7.54 -21.34 -22.03
CA LEU A 139 8.06 -22.41 -21.18
C LEU A 139 6.97 -23.40 -20.79
N ILE A 140 5.76 -22.91 -20.45
CA ILE A 140 4.61 -23.75 -20.14
C ILE A 140 4.23 -24.60 -21.38
N GLU A 141 4.20 -24.00 -22.56
CA GLU A 141 3.94 -24.72 -23.81
C GLU A 141 5.01 -25.77 -24.10
N GLU A 142 6.27 -25.48 -23.87
CA GLU A 142 7.36 -26.46 -24.02
C GLU A 142 7.20 -27.62 -23.06
N CYS A 143 6.91 -27.36 -21.78
CA CYS A 143 6.63 -28.40 -20.79
C CYS A 143 5.41 -29.24 -21.15
N ARG A 144 4.39 -28.65 -21.80
CA ARG A 144 3.17 -29.36 -22.24
C ARG A 144 3.45 -30.48 -23.24
N LYS A 145 4.54 -30.43 -24.00
CA LYS A 145 4.91 -31.49 -24.98
C LYS A 145 5.22 -32.82 -24.30
N THR A 146 5.67 -32.78 -23.04
CA THR A 146 6.08 -33.98 -22.29
C THR A 146 5.20 -34.29 -21.09
N ALA A 147 4.47 -33.28 -20.60
CA ALA A 147 3.59 -33.44 -19.44
C ALA A 147 2.25 -34.14 -19.84
N PRO A 148 1.69 -34.98 -18.96
CA PRO A 148 0.42 -35.66 -19.20
C PRO A 148 -0.78 -34.73 -19.40
N ASP A 149 -0.80 -33.62 -18.65
CA ASP A 149 -1.86 -32.61 -18.66
C ASP A 149 -1.32 -31.17 -18.49
N LEU A 150 -2.21 -30.19 -18.61
CA LEU A 150 -1.83 -28.77 -18.51
C LEU A 150 -1.40 -28.38 -17.09
N LEU A 151 -2.01 -28.96 -16.06
CA LEU A 151 -1.63 -28.69 -14.66
C LEU A 151 -0.18 -29.09 -14.40
N GLN A 152 0.20 -30.31 -14.86
CA GLN A 152 1.58 -30.79 -14.70
C GLN A 152 2.57 -29.97 -15.53
N ALA A 153 2.18 -29.54 -16.74
CA ALA A 153 2.99 -28.64 -17.56
C ALA A 153 3.22 -27.28 -16.88
N PHE A 154 2.15 -26.70 -16.34
CA PHE A 154 2.19 -25.45 -15.62
C PHE A 154 3.10 -25.53 -14.39
N ALA A 155 2.93 -26.55 -13.56
CA ALA A 155 3.79 -26.77 -12.41
C ALA A 155 5.26 -27.02 -12.79
N ALA A 156 5.52 -27.81 -13.86
CA ALA A 156 6.88 -28.07 -14.34
C ALA A 156 7.59 -26.81 -14.84
N ALA A 157 6.88 -25.89 -15.47
CA ALA A 157 7.40 -24.61 -15.89
C ALA A 157 7.71 -23.69 -14.70
N LEU A 158 6.79 -23.60 -13.74
CA LEU A 158 6.97 -22.75 -12.55
C LEU A 158 8.12 -23.22 -11.64
N ARG A 159 8.40 -24.52 -11.57
CA ARG A 159 9.56 -25.05 -10.84
C ARG A 159 10.90 -24.64 -11.47
N GLN A 160 10.92 -24.27 -12.75
CA GLN A 160 12.10 -23.76 -13.45
C GLN A 160 12.23 -22.24 -13.38
N ALA A 161 11.15 -21.54 -13.06
CA ALA A 161 11.11 -20.10 -12.94
C ALA A 161 11.60 -19.67 -11.54
N HIS A 162 12.54 -18.74 -11.50
CA HIS A 162 13.04 -18.14 -10.26
C HIS A 162 12.53 -16.70 -10.14
N GLY A 163 12.22 -16.25 -8.92
CA GLY A 163 11.76 -14.90 -8.63
C GLY A 163 10.35 -14.85 -8.05
N ALA A 164 9.79 -13.66 -7.97
CA ALA A 164 8.45 -13.43 -7.45
C ALA A 164 7.42 -13.45 -8.59
N TYR A 165 6.32 -14.20 -8.43
CA TYR A 165 5.25 -14.25 -9.42
C TYR A 165 3.87 -14.52 -8.83
N ALA A 166 2.85 -13.93 -9.44
CA ALA A 166 1.47 -14.34 -9.37
C ALA A 166 0.97 -14.52 -10.82
N VAL A 167 0.56 -15.72 -11.17
CA VAL A 167 0.20 -16.09 -12.55
C VAL A 167 -1.22 -16.59 -12.59
N CYS A 168 -2.00 -16.13 -13.59
CA CYS A 168 -3.25 -16.76 -13.97
C CYS A 168 -3.15 -17.22 -15.43
N LEU A 169 -3.57 -18.46 -15.69
CA LEU A 169 -3.46 -19.15 -16.98
C LEU A 169 -4.83 -19.65 -17.44
N MET A 170 -5.07 -19.56 -18.72
CA MET A 170 -6.18 -20.22 -19.42
C MET A 170 -5.71 -20.89 -20.71
N SER A 171 -6.46 -21.90 -21.15
CA SER A 171 -6.21 -22.62 -22.40
C SER A 171 -7.49 -22.80 -23.20
N LYS A 172 -7.39 -22.77 -24.54
CA LYS A 172 -8.52 -23.10 -25.40
C LYS A 172 -8.93 -24.58 -25.34
N ASP A 173 -7.99 -25.45 -24.93
CA ASP A 173 -8.25 -26.90 -24.82
C ASP A 173 -9.07 -27.23 -23.55
N GLU A 174 -9.05 -26.34 -22.56
CA GLU A 174 -9.82 -26.42 -21.32
C GLU A 174 -10.59 -25.09 -21.06
N PRO A 175 -11.59 -24.74 -21.90
CA PRO A 175 -12.17 -23.40 -21.99
C PRO A 175 -12.90 -22.92 -20.73
N ASN A 176 -13.25 -23.84 -19.80
CA ASN A 176 -13.96 -23.55 -18.57
C ASN A 176 -13.06 -23.65 -17.32
N THR A 177 -11.76 -23.76 -17.50
CA THR A 177 -10.79 -23.95 -16.41
C THR A 177 -9.82 -22.78 -16.37
N LEU A 178 -9.57 -22.28 -15.17
CA LEU A 178 -8.47 -21.36 -14.85
C LEU A 178 -7.45 -22.08 -13.98
N TYR A 179 -6.20 -21.78 -14.22
CA TYR A 179 -5.09 -22.16 -13.37
C TYR A 179 -4.45 -20.91 -12.78
N ALA A 180 -3.97 -21.01 -11.56
CA ALA A 180 -3.25 -19.91 -10.92
C ALA A 180 -2.17 -20.45 -10.01
N ALA A 181 -1.12 -19.65 -9.82
CA ALA A 181 -0.06 -19.97 -8.88
C ALA A 181 0.57 -18.67 -8.35
N ARG A 182 1.16 -18.76 -7.16
CA ARG A 182 1.90 -17.63 -6.58
C ARG A 182 3.21 -18.07 -5.94
N MET A 183 4.15 -17.12 -5.97
CA MET A 183 5.40 -17.12 -5.23
C MET A 183 5.75 -15.68 -4.90
N SER A 184 5.72 -15.29 -3.64
CA SER A 184 6.08 -13.95 -3.12
C SER A 184 5.29 -12.76 -3.70
N ALA A 185 4.32 -12.98 -4.62
CA ALA A 185 3.42 -11.97 -5.16
C ALA A 185 1.97 -12.26 -4.74
N PRO A 186 1.12 -11.26 -4.43
CA PRO A 186 -0.22 -11.50 -3.90
C PRO A 186 -1.16 -12.10 -4.95
N LEU A 187 -1.86 -13.17 -4.56
CA LEU A 187 -2.93 -13.79 -5.33
C LEU A 187 -3.95 -14.41 -4.38
N ILE A 188 -5.22 -14.14 -4.61
CA ILE A 188 -6.34 -14.50 -3.75
C ILE A 188 -7.36 -15.26 -4.59
N PHE A 189 -7.97 -16.28 -4.00
CA PHE A 189 -9.04 -17.03 -4.61
C PHE A 189 -10.40 -16.67 -3.99
N GLY A 190 -11.35 -16.24 -4.81
CA GLY A 190 -12.72 -15.91 -4.39
C GLY A 190 -13.67 -17.07 -4.69
N VAL A 191 -14.38 -17.56 -3.66
CA VAL A 191 -15.33 -18.66 -3.76
C VAL A 191 -16.75 -18.11 -3.89
N GLY A 192 -17.34 -18.24 -5.09
CA GLY A 192 -18.72 -17.84 -5.35
C GLY A 192 -19.71 -19.01 -5.38
N THR A 193 -20.95 -18.73 -5.74
CA THR A 193 -21.99 -19.76 -5.93
C THR A 193 -22.15 -20.05 -7.43
N GLY A 194 -21.58 -21.16 -7.91
CA GLY A 194 -21.51 -21.47 -9.33
C GLY A 194 -20.60 -20.55 -10.13
N GLU A 195 -19.66 -19.92 -9.46
CA GLU A 195 -18.66 -19.04 -10.05
C GLU A 195 -17.45 -18.91 -9.12
N ASN A 196 -16.25 -18.77 -9.67
CA ASN A 196 -15.02 -18.62 -8.93
C ASN A 196 -14.13 -17.50 -9.53
N PHE A 197 -13.30 -16.93 -8.68
CA PHE A 197 -12.48 -15.75 -8.99
C PHE A 197 -11.03 -16.00 -8.59
N ILE A 198 -10.11 -15.45 -9.35
CA ILE A 198 -8.68 -15.34 -9.03
C ILE A 198 -8.35 -13.87 -9.15
N ALA A 199 -7.76 -13.24 -8.12
CA ALA A 199 -7.39 -11.83 -8.22
C ALA A 199 -6.17 -11.51 -7.38
N SER A 200 -5.46 -10.45 -7.78
CA SER A 200 -4.35 -9.90 -7.02
C SER A 200 -4.80 -9.09 -5.79
N ASP A 201 -6.10 -8.72 -5.73
CA ASP A 201 -6.68 -8.04 -4.57
C ASP A 201 -8.20 -8.27 -4.48
N ILE A 202 -8.72 -8.25 -3.26
CA ILE A 202 -10.12 -8.54 -2.91
C ILE A 202 -11.14 -7.61 -3.61
N PRO A 203 -10.91 -6.29 -3.74
CA PRO A 203 -11.85 -5.37 -4.38
C PRO A 203 -12.31 -5.81 -5.77
N ALA A 204 -11.48 -6.56 -6.51
CA ALA A 204 -11.78 -7.04 -7.86
C ALA A 204 -13.09 -7.85 -7.94
N PHE A 205 -13.35 -8.70 -6.95
CA PHE A 205 -14.51 -9.61 -6.95
C PHE A 205 -15.44 -9.43 -5.74
N LEU A 206 -15.18 -8.48 -4.86
CA LEU A 206 -15.99 -8.24 -3.65
C LEU A 206 -17.50 -8.07 -3.90
N PRO A 207 -18.01 -7.54 -5.04
CA PRO A 207 -19.42 -7.49 -5.36
C PRO A 207 -20.09 -8.85 -5.56
N TYR A 208 -19.29 -9.85 -5.89
CA TYR A 208 -19.79 -11.17 -6.26
C TYR A 208 -19.67 -12.17 -5.12
N THR A 209 -18.58 -12.09 -4.35
CA THR A 209 -18.37 -12.94 -3.18
C THR A 209 -17.51 -12.27 -2.12
N ARG A 210 -17.80 -12.57 -0.85
CA ARG A 210 -17.00 -12.22 0.32
C ARG A 210 -16.21 -13.40 0.88
N LYS A 211 -16.38 -14.60 0.29
CA LYS A 211 -15.68 -15.81 0.71
C LYS A 211 -14.37 -15.91 -0.05
N VAL A 212 -13.27 -15.89 0.68
CA VAL A 212 -11.92 -15.88 0.12
C VAL A 212 -11.06 -16.98 0.68
N LEU A 213 -10.13 -17.45 -0.13
CA LEU A 213 -9.02 -18.30 0.26
C LEU A 213 -7.73 -17.57 -0.06
N PHE A 214 -6.90 -17.38 0.94
CA PHE A 214 -5.57 -16.80 0.76
C PHE A 214 -4.61 -17.91 0.38
N LEU A 215 -4.00 -17.79 -0.80
CA LEU A 215 -3.00 -18.72 -1.27
C LEU A 215 -1.65 -18.45 -0.60
N GLU A 216 -0.89 -19.48 -0.31
CA GLU A 216 0.48 -19.39 0.17
C GLU A 216 1.49 -19.51 -0.97
N ASP A 217 2.75 -19.14 -0.69
CA ASP A 217 3.82 -19.28 -1.66
C ASP A 217 4.04 -20.75 -2.03
N GLY A 218 4.20 -21.02 -3.32
CA GLY A 218 4.34 -22.37 -3.81
C GLY A 218 3.03 -23.15 -3.88
N GLU A 219 1.88 -22.49 -3.95
CA GLU A 219 0.59 -23.11 -4.21
C GLU A 219 0.11 -22.88 -5.64
N VAL A 220 -0.53 -23.90 -6.19
CA VAL A 220 -1.18 -23.93 -7.51
C VAL A 220 -2.66 -24.21 -7.34
N VAL A 221 -3.50 -23.48 -8.06
CA VAL A 221 -4.95 -23.65 -8.08
C VAL A 221 -5.39 -24.10 -9.48
N ARG A 222 -6.29 -25.08 -9.53
CA ARG A 222 -7.12 -25.39 -10.69
C ARG A 222 -8.57 -25.06 -10.32
N ALA A 223 -9.24 -24.25 -11.11
CA ALA A 223 -10.59 -23.79 -10.82
C ALA A 223 -11.52 -23.89 -12.01
N THR A 224 -12.75 -24.36 -11.76
CA THR A 224 -13.89 -24.31 -12.68
C THR A 224 -15.00 -23.46 -12.05
N ALA A 225 -16.14 -23.31 -12.72
CA ALA A 225 -17.29 -22.60 -12.17
C ALA A 225 -17.83 -23.21 -10.85
N THR A 226 -17.70 -24.52 -10.67
CA THR A 226 -18.34 -25.25 -9.56
C THR A 226 -17.37 -25.96 -8.62
N SER A 227 -16.08 -26.01 -8.98
CA SER A 227 -15.06 -26.71 -8.19
C SER A 227 -13.73 -25.97 -8.22
N TYR A 228 -12.91 -26.24 -7.23
CA TYR A 228 -11.51 -25.81 -7.19
C TYR A 228 -10.67 -26.84 -6.43
N GLU A 229 -9.39 -26.88 -6.76
CA GLU A 229 -8.38 -27.71 -6.12
C GLU A 229 -7.15 -26.83 -5.87
N ILE A 230 -6.62 -26.86 -4.65
CA ILE A 230 -5.38 -26.20 -4.27
C ILE A 230 -4.33 -27.28 -4.02
N MET A 231 -3.15 -27.12 -4.58
CA MET A 231 -2.07 -28.12 -4.52
C MET A 231 -0.73 -27.44 -4.28
N ARG A 232 0.22 -28.14 -3.69
CA ARG A 232 1.59 -27.66 -3.61
C ARG A 232 2.26 -27.73 -4.98
N LEU A 233 3.00 -26.70 -5.34
CA LEU A 233 3.75 -26.64 -6.59
C LEU A 233 4.79 -27.75 -6.71
N GLU A 234 5.42 -28.13 -5.59
CA GLU A 234 6.51 -29.10 -5.55
C GLU A 234 6.11 -30.50 -6.04
N ASP A 235 5.00 -31.04 -5.55
CA ASP A 235 4.58 -32.43 -5.75
C ASP A 235 3.12 -32.58 -6.21
N LEU A 236 2.40 -31.48 -6.35
CA LEU A 236 0.97 -31.43 -6.64
C LEU A 236 0.10 -32.15 -5.59
N ALA A 237 0.60 -32.30 -4.37
CA ALA A 237 -0.21 -32.83 -3.29
C ALA A 237 -1.32 -31.83 -2.91
N PRO A 238 -2.57 -32.31 -2.68
CA PRO A 238 -3.69 -31.44 -2.34
C PRO A 238 -3.48 -30.73 -1.01
N VAL A 239 -3.91 -29.47 -0.96
CA VAL A 239 -3.87 -28.60 0.22
C VAL A 239 -5.28 -28.16 0.56
N THR A 240 -5.64 -28.18 1.84
CA THR A 240 -6.91 -27.64 2.33
C THR A 240 -6.66 -26.28 2.98
N ARG A 241 -7.45 -25.29 2.56
CA ARG A 241 -7.43 -23.92 3.11
C ARG A 241 -8.77 -23.56 3.70
N GLU A 242 -8.75 -22.79 4.79
CA GLU A 242 -9.96 -22.28 5.42
C GLU A 242 -10.55 -21.11 4.63
N ILE A 243 -11.86 -21.15 4.38
CA ILE A 243 -12.57 -20.04 3.75
C ILE A 243 -12.78 -18.93 4.79
N GLN A 244 -12.23 -17.75 4.50
CA GLN A 244 -12.44 -16.56 5.30
C GLN A 244 -13.56 -15.69 4.71
N THR A 245 -14.35 -15.03 5.58
CA THR A 245 -15.40 -14.11 5.14
C THR A 245 -14.95 -12.68 5.37
N ILE A 246 -14.86 -11.90 4.30
CA ILE A 246 -14.47 -10.50 4.35
C ILE A 246 -15.61 -9.64 4.89
N GLN A 247 -15.33 -8.88 5.93
CA GLN A 247 -16.30 -8.02 6.63
C GLN A 247 -16.48 -6.63 5.97
N TRP A 248 -15.68 -6.30 4.96
CA TRP A 248 -15.70 -4.96 4.37
C TRP A 248 -17.00 -4.67 3.62
N ASP A 249 -17.50 -3.42 3.77
CA ASP A 249 -18.64 -2.93 3.02
C ASP A 249 -18.21 -2.37 1.65
N MET A 250 -18.99 -2.69 0.62
CA MET A 250 -18.82 -2.12 -0.72
C MET A 250 -18.96 -0.59 -0.75
N GLN A 251 -19.77 0.01 0.12
CA GLN A 251 -19.93 1.46 0.19
C GLN A 251 -18.62 2.16 0.60
N ALA A 252 -17.77 1.50 1.39
CA ALA A 252 -16.47 2.02 1.75
C ALA A 252 -15.50 2.16 0.56
N ALA A 253 -15.68 1.37 -0.50
CA ALA A 253 -14.87 1.42 -1.73
C ALA A 253 -15.43 2.39 -2.81
N GLN A 254 -16.49 3.17 -2.52
CA GLN A 254 -17.06 4.16 -3.42
C GLN A 254 -16.66 5.58 -2.99
N LYS A 255 -16.63 6.54 -3.94
CA LYS A 255 -16.27 7.94 -3.65
C LYS A 255 -17.25 8.67 -2.70
N GLY A 256 -18.48 8.18 -2.52
CA GLY A 256 -19.43 8.70 -1.53
C GLY A 256 -19.76 10.18 -1.69
N GLY A 257 -19.79 10.69 -2.93
CA GLY A 257 -20.04 12.11 -3.22
C GLY A 257 -18.80 13.01 -3.24
N TYR A 258 -17.64 12.50 -2.84
CA TYR A 258 -16.38 13.24 -2.93
C TYR A 258 -15.84 13.23 -4.37
N ARG A 259 -15.13 14.28 -4.74
CA ARG A 259 -14.52 14.41 -6.07
C ARG A 259 -13.42 13.35 -6.30
N HIS A 260 -12.59 13.09 -5.27
CA HIS A 260 -11.49 12.15 -5.30
C HIS A 260 -11.53 11.20 -4.09
N PHE A 261 -10.95 10.01 -4.22
CA PHE A 261 -10.80 9.07 -3.11
C PHE A 261 -9.94 9.67 -1.99
N MET A 262 -8.85 10.34 -2.33
CA MET A 262 -7.98 10.95 -1.34
C MET A 262 -8.74 11.93 -0.43
N LEU A 263 -9.57 12.80 -1.00
CA LEU A 263 -10.36 13.74 -0.20
C LEU A 263 -11.31 13.00 0.74
N LYS A 264 -12.02 11.98 0.22
CA LYS A 264 -12.87 11.11 1.04
C LYS A 264 -12.08 10.50 2.20
N GLU A 265 -10.92 9.94 1.91
CA GLU A 265 -10.07 9.24 2.88
C GLU A 265 -9.50 10.18 3.94
N ILE A 266 -9.22 11.44 3.60
CA ILE A 266 -8.88 12.48 4.59
C ILE A 266 -10.08 12.74 5.52
N PHE A 267 -11.29 12.89 4.96
CA PHE A 267 -12.51 13.11 5.76
C PHE A 267 -12.99 11.84 6.52
N GLU A 268 -12.50 10.66 6.18
CA GLU A 268 -12.76 9.43 6.92
C GLU A 268 -11.89 9.27 8.17
N GLN A 269 -10.85 10.07 8.37
CA GLN A 269 -9.93 9.92 9.51
C GLN A 269 -10.64 9.94 10.88
N PRO A 270 -11.64 10.79 11.14
CA PRO A 270 -12.38 10.73 12.41
C PRO A 270 -13.05 9.36 12.64
N ARG A 271 -13.63 8.77 11.61
CA ARG A 271 -14.21 7.43 11.67
C ARG A 271 -13.14 6.37 11.94
N VAL A 272 -12.03 6.45 11.20
CA VAL A 272 -10.90 5.50 11.35
C VAL A 272 -10.31 5.54 12.76
N LEU A 273 -10.27 6.71 13.39
CA LEU A 273 -9.86 6.83 14.79
C LEU A 273 -10.85 6.14 15.73
N ARG A 274 -12.17 6.34 15.54
CA ARG A 274 -13.22 5.64 16.33
C ARG A 274 -13.13 4.13 16.16
N ASP A 275 -13.04 3.66 14.94
CA ASP A 275 -12.96 2.23 14.62
C ASP A 275 -11.68 1.60 15.23
N GLY A 276 -10.55 2.31 15.15
CA GLY A 276 -9.28 1.88 15.71
C GLY A 276 -9.22 1.85 17.25
N LEU A 277 -10.10 2.59 17.94
CA LEU A 277 -10.23 2.55 19.40
C LEU A 277 -11.16 1.44 19.88
N THR A 278 -12.06 0.96 19.00
CA THR A 278 -13.11 0.00 19.38
C THR A 278 -12.50 -1.31 19.87
N GLY A 279 -12.89 -1.72 21.09
CA GLY A 279 -12.42 -2.95 21.74
C GLY A 279 -10.99 -2.88 22.29
N ARG A 280 -10.32 -1.72 22.24
CA ARG A 280 -8.93 -1.54 22.70
C ARG A 280 -8.79 -0.71 23.98
N ILE A 281 -9.89 -0.17 24.44
CA ILE A 281 -9.99 0.52 25.71
C ILE A 281 -11.00 -0.23 26.55
N SER A 282 -10.60 -0.63 27.77
CA SER A 282 -11.49 -1.26 28.74
C SER A 282 -12.51 -0.24 29.24
N PRO A 283 -13.81 -0.52 29.17
CA PRO A 283 -14.84 0.43 29.60
C PRO A 283 -14.88 0.61 31.12
N ASP A 284 -14.39 -0.37 31.89
CA ASP A 284 -14.56 -0.38 33.35
C ASP A 284 -13.49 0.43 34.09
N ASP A 285 -12.24 0.44 33.58
CA ASP A 285 -11.09 1.03 34.28
C ASP A 285 -10.23 1.97 33.41
N ASN A 286 -10.69 2.32 32.22
CA ASN A 286 -9.97 3.16 31.26
C ASN A 286 -8.54 2.68 30.96
N ARG A 287 -8.31 1.37 30.96
CA ARG A 287 -7.02 0.76 30.62
C ARG A 287 -6.95 0.40 29.14
N ILE A 288 -5.74 0.33 28.62
CA ILE A 288 -5.51 -0.19 27.26
C ILE A 288 -5.52 -1.71 27.31
N ALA A 289 -6.31 -2.33 26.44
CA ALA A 289 -6.44 -3.78 26.29
C ALA A 289 -6.11 -4.19 24.85
N LEU A 290 -4.95 -4.81 24.65
CA LEU A 290 -4.46 -5.27 23.34
C LEU A 290 -4.19 -6.77 23.41
N ALA A 291 -5.26 -7.57 23.36
CA ALA A 291 -5.19 -9.03 23.48
C ALA A 291 -4.24 -9.67 22.45
N GLU A 292 -4.14 -9.08 21.26
CA GLU A 292 -3.20 -9.51 20.20
C GLU A 292 -1.72 -9.39 20.61
N LEU A 293 -1.39 -8.61 21.63
CA LEU A 293 -0.04 -8.41 22.13
C LEU A 293 0.24 -9.09 23.48
N ASP A 294 -0.75 -9.71 24.11
CA ASP A 294 -0.61 -10.31 25.45
C ASP A 294 0.49 -11.39 25.50
N ALA A 295 0.61 -12.18 24.43
CA ALA A 295 1.59 -13.25 24.33
C ALA A 295 3.02 -12.75 24.05
N LEU A 296 3.19 -11.49 23.63
CA LEU A 296 4.51 -10.93 23.36
C LEU A 296 5.10 -10.26 24.61
N PRO A 297 6.40 -10.43 24.89
CA PRO A 297 7.08 -9.65 25.91
C PRO A 297 7.19 -8.19 25.48
N VAL A 298 7.30 -7.27 26.45
CA VAL A 298 7.77 -5.91 26.13
C VAL A 298 9.25 -6.01 25.81
N PRO A 299 9.72 -5.53 24.65
CA PRO A 299 11.09 -5.70 24.22
C PRO A 299 12.07 -4.81 25.02
N GLU A 300 13.32 -5.23 25.13
CA GLU A 300 14.40 -4.38 25.66
C GLU A 300 14.77 -3.28 24.67
N ARG A 301 14.65 -3.56 23.37
CA ARG A 301 14.83 -2.61 22.25
C ARG A 301 13.86 -2.95 21.13
N LEU A 302 13.29 -1.91 20.53
CA LEU A 302 12.41 -2.03 19.38
C LEU A 302 13.10 -1.52 18.11
N HIS A 303 13.02 -2.31 17.04
CA HIS A 303 13.40 -1.89 15.70
C HIS A 303 12.14 -1.73 14.86
N ILE A 304 11.76 -0.50 14.52
CA ILE A 304 10.67 -0.23 13.59
C ILE A 304 11.24 -0.17 12.18
N VAL A 305 10.70 -1.02 11.30
CA VAL A 305 11.18 -1.13 9.92
C VAL A 305 10.01 -0.90 8.96
N ALA A 306 10.12 0.09 8.08
CA ALA A 306 9.05 0.47 7.17
C ALA A 306 9.56 1.30 5.98
N CYS A 307 8.67 1.58 5.02
CA CYS A 307 8.91 2.43 3.85
C CYS A 307 7.99 3.67 3.86
N GLY A 308 8.45 4.79 3.30
CA GLY A 308 7.65 5.98 2.99
C GLY A 308 6.83 6.50 4.17
N THR A 309 5.54 6.73 3.97
CA THR A 309 4.60 7.22 4.99
C THR A 309 4.59 6.35 6.25
N SER A 310 4.69 5.02 6.11
CA SER A 310 4.78 4.10 7.25
C SER A 310 6.08 4.28 8.06
N TYR A 311 7.19 4.59 7.39
CA TYR A 311 8.45 4.97 8.06
C TYR A 311 8.28 6.28 8.86
N HIS A 312 7.57 7.28 8.29
CA HIS A 312 7.28 8.53 9.01
C HIS A 312 6.39 8.29 10.25
N SER A 313 5.42 7.39 10.18
CA SER A 313 4.63 7.00 11.36
C SER A 313 5.49 6.37 12.46
N GLY A 314 6.48 5.56 12.08
CA GLY A 314 7.48 5.00 12.99
C GLY A 314 8.37 6.07 13.65
N LEU A 315 8.86 7.03 12.86
CA LEU A 315 9.64 8.17 13.39
C LEU A 315 8.85 8.99 14.42
N TRP A 316 7.58 9.23 14.16
CA TRP A 316 6.69 9.90 15.11
C TRP A 316 6.51 9.07 16.37
N ALA A 317 6.23 7.78 16.24
CA ALA A 317 5.94 6.89 17.35
C ALA A 317 7.14 6.61 18.26
N ARG A 318 8.38 6.71 17.74
CA ARG A 318 9.59 6.56 18.54
C ARG A 318 9.56 7.41 19.79
N HIS A 319 9.12 8.66 19.67
CA HIS A 319 9.03 9.57 20.82
C HIS A 319 8.08 9.04 21.92
N LEU A 320 6.98 8.42 21.55
CA LEU A 320 6.00 7.86 22.48
C LEU A 320 6.50 6.55 23.11
N LEU A 321 7.08 5.67 22.30
CA LEU A 321 7.63 4.41 22.77
C LEU A 321 8.78 4.62 23.77
N GLU A 322 9.62 5.61 23.52
CA GLU A 322 10.70 5.97 24.44
C GLU A 322 10.16 6.67 25.70
N SER A 323 9.20 7.60 25.56
CA SER A 323 8.71 8.39 26.71
C SER A 323 7.67 7.63 27.56
N TRP A 324 6.68 7.00 26.93
CA TRP A 324 5.58 6.31 27.64
C TRP A 324 5.93 4.89 28.04
N ALA A 325 6.50 4.12 27.11
CA ALA A 325 6.88 2.73 27.39
C ALA A 325 8.31 2.57 27.94
N GLY A 326 9.20 3.56 27.73
CA GLY A 326 10.61 3.44 28.12
C GLY A 326 11.39 2.42 27.29
N VAL A 327 10.91 2.12 26.09
CA VAL A 327 11.53 1.18 25.16
C VAL A 327 12.44 1.93 24.20
N PRO A 328 13.76 1.75 24.26
CA PRO A 328 14.68 2.31 23.27
C PRO A 328 14.28 1.86 21.87
N THR A 329 14.04 2.83 20.97
CA THR A 329 13.45 2.55 19.67
C THR A 329 14.32 3.08 18.54
N GLN A 330 14.70 2.20 17.62
CA GLN A 330 15.34 2.54 16.35
C GLN A 330 14.29 2.49 15.23
N VAL A 331 14.39 3.41 14.27
CA VAL A 331 13.49 3.43 13.11
C VAL A 331 14.33 3.44 11.85
N GLU A 332 14.09 2.45 10.99
CA GLU A 332 14.94 2.20 9.83
C GLU A 332 14.10 2.05 8.56
N ILE A 333 14.66 2.49 7.45
CA ILE A 333 14.06 2.29 6.12
C ILE A 333 14.24 0.82 5.74
N ALA A 334 13.17 0.17 5.31
CA ALA A 334 13.18 -1.28 5.07
C ALA A 334 14.14 -1.70 3.94
N SER A 335 14.28 -0.90 2.88
CA SER A 335 15.24 -1.17 1.80
C SER A 335 16.69 -1.15 2.28
N GLU A 336 17.02 -0.33 3.28
CA GLU A 336 18.36 -0.29 3.86
C GLU A 336 18.57 -1.39 4.89
N PHE A 337 17.54 -1.70 5.68
CA PHE A 337 17.59 -2.75 6.69
C PHE A 337 17.89 -4.13 6.08
N ARG A 338 17.24 -4.46 4.95
CA ARG A 338 17.34 -5.79 4.32
C ARG A 338 18.74 -6.11 3.75
N TYR A 339 19.55 -5.10 3.43
CA TYR A 339 20.87 -5.28 2.82
C TYR A 339 22.04 -5.05 3.78
N ARG A 340 21.76 -4.97 5.08
CA ARG A 340 22.83 -4.89 6.05
C ARG A 340 23.55 -6.22 6.21
N ASP A 341 24.86 -6.22 6.00
CA ASP A 341 25.72 -7.41 6.15
C ASP A 341 25.67 -8.01 7.56
N HIS A 342 25.51 -7.16 8.59
CA HIS A 342 25.46 -7.56 9.99
C HIS A 342 24.37 -6.78 10.74
N LEU A 343 23.23 -7.42 10.94
CA LEU A 343 22.17 -6.93 11.83
C LEU A 343 22.48 -7.37 13.26
N LEU A 344 22.66 -6.41 14.15
CA LEU A 344 22.90 -6.67 15.58
C LEU A 344 21.57 -6.66 16.34
N LEU A 345 20.77 -7.71 16.16
CA LEU A 345 19.54 -7.94 16.91
C LEU A 345 19.84 -8.76 18.15
N GLY A 346 19.45 -8.25 19.32
CA GLY A 346 19.57 -8.94 20.60
C GLY A 346 18.44 -9.96 20.80
N LYS A 347 18.65 -10.93 21.72
CA LYS A 347 17.63 -11.96 22.01
C LYS A 347 16.30 -11.41 22.55
N ASN A 348 16.35 -10.26 23.21
CA ASN A 348 15.20 -9.60 23.83
C ASN A 348 14.74 -8.40 23.00
N ASP A 349 15.28 -8.21 21.79
CA ASP A 349 14.80 -7.21 20.84
C ASP A 349 13.51 -7.69 20.18
N MET A 350 12.79 -6.76 19.57
CA MET A 350 11.64 -7.02 18.72
C MET A 350 11.74 -6.17 17.45
N VAL A 351 11.34 -6.73 16.34
CA VAL A 351 11.16 -5.97 15.10
C VAL A 351 9.67 -5.68 14.90
N LEU A 352 9.31 -4.42 14.71
CA LEU A 352 7.97 -3.99 14.35
C LEU A 352 7.99 -3.56 12.89
N VAL A 353 7.28 -4.29 12.04
CA VAL A 353 7.17 -3.95 10.61
C VAL A 353 5.84 -3.27 10.34
N ILE A 354 5.86 -2.14 9.61
CA ILE A 354 4.66 -1.35 9.31
C ILE A 354 4.43 -1.34 7.81
N SER A 355 3.25 -1.80 7.40
CA SER A 355 2.82 -1.76 5.99
C SER A 355 1.30 -1.68 5.90
N GLN A 356 0.78 -0.70 5.17
CA GLN A 356 -0.67 -0.59 4.93
C GLN A 356 -1.21 -1.84 4.22
N SER A 357 -0.59 -2.27 3.13
CA SER A 357 -1.00 -3.46 2.36
C SER A 357 -0.58 -4.77 3.01
N GLY A 358 0.48 -4.77 3.82
CA GLY A 358 1.12 -5.98 4.33
C GLY A 358 1.84 -6.82 3.26
N GLU A 359 2.07 -6.23 2.06
CA GLU A 359 2.70 -6.88 0.91
C GLU A 359 3.94 -6.12 0.41
N THR A 360 4.42 -5.10 1.13
CA THR A 360 5.60 -4.33 0.72
C THR A 360 6.84 -5.21 0.75
N ALA A 361 7.50 -5.39 -0.41
CA ALA A 361 8.60 -6.35 -0.58
C ALA A 361 9.74 -6.17 0.42
N ASP A 362 10.27 -4.95 0.54
CA ASP A 362 11.37 -4.65 1.47
C ASP A 362 10.98 -4.90 2.93
N THR A 363 9.75 -4.51 3.29
CA THR A 363 9.23 -4.70 4.65
C THR A 363 9.04 -6.18 4.97
N LEU A 364 8.58 -6.97 4.00
CA LEU A 364 8.43 -8.42 4.13
C LEU A 364 9.81 -9.11 4.23
N ALA A 365 10.79 -8.66 3.44
CA ALA A 365 12.15 -9.17 3.54
C ALA A 365 12.77 -8.89 4.93
N ALA A 366 12.59 -7.69 5.47
CA ALA A 366 13.04 -7.33 6.81
C ALA A 366 12.40 -8.22 7.89
N LEU A 367 11.11 -8.54 7.77
CA LEU A 367 10.42 -9.48 8.66
C LEU A 367 11.08 -10.86 8.61
N ARG A 368 11.33 -11.39 7.42
CA ARG A 368 11.93 -12.73 7.22
C ARG A 368 13.33 -12.81 7.82
N ILE A 369 14.17 -11.80 7.60
CA ILE A 369 15.52 -11.69 8.18
C ILE A 369 15.46 -11.71 9.71
N ALA A 370 14.55 -10.94 10.33
CA ALA A 370 14.39 -10.92 11.78
C ALA A 370 13.99 -12.30 12.33
N ARG A 371 13.06 -12.98 11.66
CA ARG A 371 12.62 -14.34 12.02
C ARG A 371 13.75 -15.37 11.91
N GLU A 372 14.56 -15.30 10.86
CA GLU A 372 15.73 -16.18 10.67
C GLU A 372 16.75 -16.01 11.81
N GLN A 373 16.84 -14.81 12.40
CA GLN A 373 17.67 -14.57 13.59
C GLN A 373 16.98 -14.93 14.92
N GLY A 374 15.74 -15.45 14.87
CA GLY A 374 14.98 -15.86 16.06
C GLY A 374 14.40 -14.69 16.87
N VAL A 375 14.31 -13.50 16.29
CA VAL A 375 13.74 -12.30 16.92
C VAL A 375 12.23 -12.23 16.64
N PRO A 376 11.37 -12.00 17.66
CA PRO A 376 9.94 -11.87 17.44
C PRO A 376 9.62 -10.66 16.57
N VAL A 377 8.64 -10.81 15.66
CA VAL A 377 8.20 -9.75 14.77
C VAL A 377 6.75 -9.42 15.03
N LEU A 378 6.48 -8.14 15.30
CA LEU A 378 5.13 -7.58 15.35
C LEU A 378 4.80 -6.95 13.99
N GLY A 379 3.73 -7.40 13.34
CA GLY A 379 3.22 -6.81 12.10
C GLY A 379 2.15 -5.76 12.39
N LEU A 380 2.30 -4.55 11.88
CA LEU A 380 1.25 -3.51 11.88
C LEU A 380 0.72 -3.35 10.45
N CYS A 381 -0.47 -3.90 10.18
CA CYS A 381 -1.06 -3.97 8.85
C CYS A 381 -2.51 -3.50 8.84
N ASN A 382 -3.00 -3.10 7.65
CA ASN A 382 -4.43 -2.81 7.47
C ASN A 382 -5.16 -3.97 6.78
N VAL A 383 -4.48 -4.72 5.90
CA VAL A 383 -5.09 -5.80 5.13
C VAL A 383 -4.99 -7.12 5.89
N VAL A 384 -6.16 -7.68 6.22
CA VAL A 384 -6.27 -8.98 6.88
C VAL A 384 -5.79 -10.09 5.94
N GLY A 385 -5.00 -11.03 6.47
CA GLY A 385 -4.48 -12.16 5.70
C GLY A 385 -3.36 -11.81 4.71
N SER A 386 -2.78 -10.61 4.79
CA SER A 386 -1.59 -10.23 4.00
C SER A 386 -0.37 -11.08 4.37
N SER A 387 0.67 -11.06 3.53
CA SER A 387 1.90 -11.84 3.75
C SER A 387 2.57 -11.50 5.09
N ILE A 388 2.71 -10.21 5.42
CA ILE A 388 3.22 -9.78 6.73
C ILE A 388 2.34 -10.32 7.86
N ALA A 389 1.01 -10.25 7.70
CA ALA A 389 0.08 -10.71 8.73
C ALA A 389 0.16 -12.23 8.99
N ARG A 390 0.48 -13.03 7.96
CA ARG A 390 0.63 -14.47 8.11
C ARG A 390 1.99 -14.89 8.66
N GLU A 391 3.03 -14.10 8.38
CA GLU A 391 4.41 -14.45 8.73
C GLU A 391 4.87 -13.83 10.07
N ALA A 392 4.22 -12.78 10.57
CA ALA A 392 4.57 -12.13 11.83
C ALA A 392 4.24 -13.01 13.06
N SER A 393 4.96 -12.80 14.15
CA SER A 393 4.72 -13.49 15.44
C SER A 393 3.41 -13.07 16.10
N ALA A 394 3.02 -11.81 15.90
CA ALA A 394 1.72 -11.26 16.23
C ALA A 394 1.38 -10.12 15.26
N VAL A 395 0.09 -9.81 15.13
CA VAL A 395 -0.38 -8.78 14.19
C VAL A 395 -1.32 -7.81 14.89
N PHE A 396 -1.05 -6.53 14.69
CA PHE A 396 -1.97 -5.46 15.05
C PHE A 396 -2.62 -4.90 13.78
N TYR A 397 -3.93 -5.05 13.63
CA TYR A 397 -4.66 -4.51 12.48
C TYR A 397 -5.13 -3.08 12.75
N THR A 398 -4.84 -2.16 11.82
CA THR A 398 -5.19 -0.74 11.95
C THR A 398 -6.66 -0.44 11.77
N GLN A 399 -7.43 -1.35 11.14
CA GLN A 399 -8.88 -1.23 10.90
C GLN A 399 -9.30 0.04 10.12
N ALA A 400 -8.42 0.58 9.28
CA ALA A 400 -8.70 1.79 8.49
C ALA A 400 -9.70 1.57 7.34
N GLY A 401 -10.08 0.32 7.07
CA GLY A 401 -10.84 -0.04 5.88
C GLY A 401 -10.02 0.12 4.58
N PRO A 402 -10.62 -0.04 3.41
CA PRO A 402 -9.90 0.09 2.14
C PRO A 402 -9.45 1.54 1.92
N GLU A 403 -8.18 1.72 1.54
CA GLU A 403 -7.58 2.98 1.10
C GLU A 403 -7.20 2.83 -0.37
N ILE A 404 -7.88 3.60 -1.23
CA ILE A 404 -7.84 3.47 -2.70
C ILE A 404 -6.88 4.46 -3.35
N SER A 405 -6.85 5.70 -2.85
CA SER A 405 -5.89 6.71 -3.31
C SER A 405 -4.46 6.19 -3.19
N VAL A 406 -3.64 6.42 -4.19
CA VAL A 406 -2.23 5.98 -4.19
C VAL A 406 -1.47 6.62 -3.03
N ALA A 407 -1.62 7.92 -2.82
CA ALA A 407 -1.03 8.62 -1.69
C ALA A 407 -1.72 8.19 -0.38
N SER A 408 -0.93 7.76 0.59
CA SER A 408 -1.46 7.32 1.89
C SER A 408 -1.94 8.51 2.72
N THR A 409 -3.11 8.36 3.34
CA THR A 409 -3.76 9.39 4.17
C THR A 409 -4.27 8.82 5.49
N LYS A 410 -5.46 8.20 5.50
CA LYS A 410 -6.08 7.60 6.68
C LYS A 410 -5.27 6.42 7.23
N ALA A 411 -4.51 5.73 6.39
CA ALA A 411 -3.64 4.65 6.85
C ALA A 411 -2.56 5.18 7.79
N MET A 412 -1.92 6.32 7.50
CA MET A 412 -0.97 6.93 8.43
C MET A 412 -1.64 7.34 9.75
N CYS A 413 -2.81 7.96 9.68
CA CYS A 413 -3.57 8.33 10.88
C CYS A 413 -3.86 7.11 11.77
N SER A 414 -4.28 5.99 11.17
CA SER A 414 -4.53 4.74 11.89
C SER A 414 -3.24 4.06 12.40
N GLN A 415 -2.13 4.16 11.66
CA GLN A 415 -0.82 3.68 12.12
C GLN A 415 -0.33 4.47 13.33
N MET A 416 -0.44 5.80 13.30
CA MET A 416 -0.10 6.66 14.44
C MET A 416 -0.94 6.30 15.68
N LEU A 417 -2.25 6.10 15.52
CA LEU A 417 -3.11 5.65 16.61
C LEU A 417 -2.68 4.29 17.16
N ALA A 418 -2.47 3.31 16.30
CA ALA A 418 -2.06 1.96 16.69
C ALA A 418 -0.73 1.99 17.47
N LEU A 419 0.26 2.73 16.98
CA LEU A 419 1.56 2.87 17.61
C LEU A 419 1.48 3.58 18.98
N ALA A 420 0.61 4.59 19.10
CA ALA A 420 0.37 5.26 20.37
C ALA A 420 -0.31 4.33 21.39
N LEU A 421 -1.28 3.50 20.95
CA LEU A 421 -1.91 2.48 21.79
C LEU A 421 -0.91 1.42 22.25
N ILE A 422 -0.01 0.96 21.37
CA ILE A 422 1.08 0.03 21.72
C ILE A 422 2.01 0.66 22.76
N ALA A 423 2.39 1.93 22.59
CA ALA A 423 3.24 2.64 23.54
C ALA A 423 2.58 2.76 24.93
N LEU A 424 1.28 3.11 24.98
CA LEU A 424 0.51 3.15 26.25
C LEU A 424 0.38 1.76 26.86
N TYR A 425 0.09 0.74 26.06
CA TYR A 425 -0.07 -0.63 26.54
C TYR A 425 1.22 -1.16 27.18
N TRP A 426 2.37 -0.94 26.54
CA TRP A 426 3.67 -1.33 27.10
C TRP A 426 4.03 -0.47 28.32
N GLY A 427 3.74 0.83 28.30
CA GLY A 427 3.91 1.70 29.48
C GLY A 427 3.10 1.25 30.67
N GLN A 428 1.85 0.81 30.43
CA GLN A 428 0.96 0.21 31.42
C GLN A 428 1.52 -1.11 31.97
N ARG A 429 1.98 -2.02 31.09
CA ARG A 429 2.56 -3.31 31.50
C ARG A 429 3.83 -3.16 32.34
N GLN A 430 4.65 -2.16 32.04
CA GLN A 430 5.88 -1.86 32.77
C GLN A 430 5.68 -0.98 34.00
N GLN A 431 4.42 -0.56 34.28
CA GLN A 431 4.08 0.36 35.38
C GLN A 431 4.86 1.70 35.31
N ARG A 432 5.20 2.16 34.10
CA ARG A 432 5.87 3.45 33.88
C ARG A 432 4.90 4.62 33.90
N LEU A 433 3.65 4.38 33.54
CA LEU A 433 2.57 5.35 33.58
C LEU A 433 1.62 4.99 34.73
N SER A 434 1.23 5.99 35.50
CA SER A 434 0.19 5.86 36.52
C SER A 434 -1.18 5.63 35.89
N ALA A 435 -2.11 5.10 36.65
CA ALA A 435 -3.50 4.91 36.18
C ALA A 435 -4.14 6.25 35.77
N GLU A 436 -3.78 7.36 36.43
CA GLU A 436 -4.30 8.69 36.11
C GLU A 436 -3.74 9.21 34.77
N GLU A 437 -2.46 9.01 34.48
CA GLU A 437 -1.84 9.38 33.19
C GLU A 437 -2.47 8.56 32.06
N ILE A 438 -2.65 7.24 32.24
CA ILE A 438 -3.31 6.37 31.26
C ILE A 438 -4.74 6.86 31.01
N ALA A 439 -5.52 7.09 32.07
CA ALA A 439 -6.89 7.58 31.95
C ALA A 439 -6.96 8.97 31.27
N SER A 440 -5.96 9.83 31.49
CA SER A 440 -5.85 11.12 30.81
C SER A 440 -5.65 10.94 29.31
N HIS A 441 -4.73 10.08 28.88
CA HIS A 441 -4.51 9.77 27.45
C HIS A 441 -5.74 9.12 26.82
N VAL A 442 -6.40 8.20 27.51
CA VAL A 442 -7.66 7.56 27.05
C VAL A 442 -8.75 8.60 26.81
N ARG A 443 -8.94 9.57 27.71
CA ARG A 443 -9.89 10.67 27.48
C ARG A 443 -9.56 11.45 26.21
N GLN A 444 -8.28 11.80 25.99
CA GLN A 444 -7.84 12.51 24.79
C GLN A 444 -8.12 11.70 23.52
N PHE A 445 -7.86 10.39 23.53
CA PHE A 445 -8.20 9.54 22.39
C PHE A 445 -9.69 9.48 22.09
N ASN A 446 -10.54 9.43 23.12
CA ASN A 446 -11.99 9.40 22.96
C ASN A 446 -12.55 10.73 22.41
N GLU A 447 -11.95 11.87 22.76
CA GLU A 447 -12.35 13.20 22.30
C GLU A 447 -11.83 13.54 20.89
N LEU A 448 -10.67 12.98 20.51
CA LEU A 448 -9.95 13.28 19.28
C LEU A 448 -10.79 13.12 18.00
N PRO A 449 -11.58 12.03 17.79
CA PRO A 449 -12.36 11.88 16.57
C PRO A 449 -13.40 12.98 16.36
N ALA A 450 -14.09 13.40 17.41
CA ALA A 450 -15.10 14.46 17.35
C ALA A 450 -14.45 15.83 17.09
N ALA A 451 -13.33 16.11 17.75
CA ALA A 451 -12.58 17.35 17.56
C ALA A 451 -12.05 17.46 16.12
N LEU A 452 -11.52 16.37 15.56
CA LEU A 452 -11.05 16.34 14.18
C LEU A 452 -12.20 16.50 13.18
N GLU A 453 -13.32 15.80 13.40
CA GLU A 453 -14.50 15.89 12.52
C GLU A 453 -15.03 17.33 12.42
N ALA A 454 -15.07 18.03 13.54
CA ALA A 454 -15.49 19.42 13.60
C ALA A 454 -14.51 20.39 12.90
N ALA A 455 -13.21 20.08 12.94
CA ALA A 455 -12.16 20.96 12.39
C ALA A 455 -11.96 20.82 10.87
N LEU A 456 -12.18 19.63 10.31
CA LEU A 456 -11.85 19.30 8.91
C LEU A 456 -12.45 20.27 7.87
N PRO A 457 -13.73 20.71 7.95
CA PRO A 457 -14.27 21.63 6.96
C PRO A 457 -13.53 22.98 6.90
N ALA A 458 -13.24 23.59 8.03
CA ALA A 458 -12.49 24.84 8.10
C ALA A 458 -11.04 24.67 7.64
N MET A 459 -10.42 23.55 8.01
CA MET A 459 -9.06 23.21 7.55
C MET A 459 -9.02 23.05 6.02
N HIS A 460 -10.05 22.45 5.42
CA HIS A 460 -10.14 22.26 3.97
C HIS A 460 -10.25 23.61 3.24
N GLU A 461 -11.09 24.53 3.71
CA GLU A 461 -11.20 25.87 3.12
C GLU A 461 -9.87 26.63 3.22
N ARG A 462 -9.19 26.58 4.36
CA ARG A 462 -7.88 27.23 4.51
C ARG A 462 -6.81 26.60 3.61
N ALA A 463 -6.81 25.29 3.47
CA ALA A 463 -5.92 24.58 2.54
C ALA A 463 -6.14 25.06 1.09
N ARG A 464 -7.40 25.22 0.67
CA ARG A 464 -7.76 25.71 -0.67
C ARG A 464 -7.28 27.14 -0.91
N GLU A 465 -7.40 28.01 0.08
CA GLU A 465 -6.90 29.39 -0.02
C GLU A 465 -5.37 29.42 -0.19
N LEU A 466 -4.64 28.70 0.68
CA LEU A 466 -3.18 28.64 0.66
C LEU A 466 -2.65 28.01 -0.62
N SER A 467 -3.28 26.94 -1.07
CA SER A 467 -2.90 26.24 -2.31
C SER A 467 -2.93 27.16 -3.52
N ARG A 468 -3.96 27.98 -3.67
CA ARG A 468 -4.06 28.96 -4.78
C ARG A 468 -2.92 29.99 -4.73
N ARG A 469 -2.46 30.35 -3.53
CA ARG A 469 -1.40 31.33 -3.34
C ARG A 469 -0.02 30.74 -3.66
N TYR A 470 0.20 29.48 -3.34
CA TYR A 470 1.51 28.85 -3.37
C TYR A 470 1.70 27.77 -4.46
N ALA A 471 0.68 27.39 -5.20
CA ALA A 471 0.76 26.33 -6.21
C ALA A 471 1.77 26.58 -7.36
N GLN A 472 2.19 27.84 -7.56
CA GLN A 472 3.18 28.19 -8.58
C GLN A 472 4.62 28.11 -8.07
N ALA A 473 4.84 27.84 -6.79
CA ALA A 473 6.18 27.62 -6.25
C ALA A 473 6.79 26.34 -6.86
N ARG A 474 8.09 26.40 -7.16
CA ARG A 474 8.81 25.25 -7.72
C ARG A 474 9.36 24.33 -6.65
N ASN A 475 9.62 24.88 -5.48
CA ASN A 475 10.25 24.20 -4.36
C ASN A 475 9.55 24.59 -3.06
N PHE A 476 9.63 23.71 -2.06
CA PHE A 476 9.11 23.92 -0.70
C PHE A 476 10.02 23.32 0.35
N PHE A 477 10.21 24.04 1.47
CA PHE A 477 10.67 23.42 2.69
C PHE A 477 9.50 23.11 3.62
N TYR A 478 9.64 21.99 4.32
CA TYR A 478 8.82 21.64 5.48
C TYR A 478 9.71 21.54 6.71
N LEU A 479 9.44 22.34 7.72
CA LEU A 479 10.24 22.40 8.93
C LEU A 479 9.46 21.94 10.14
N GLY A 480 10.04 21.03 10.93
CA GLY A 480 9.46 20.54 12.18
C GLY A 480 10.54 20.17 13.20
N ARG A 481 10.15 20.03 14.48
CA ARG A 481 10.98 19.52 15.56
C ARG A 481 10.25 18.46 16.35
N GLY A 482 10.97 17.51 16.95
CA GLY A 482 10.36 16.43 17.72
C GLY A 482 9.31 15.67 16.92
N LEU A 483 8.10 15.55 17.42
CA LEU A 483 6.97 14.91 16.73
C LEU A 483 6.67 15.57 15.38
N CYS A 484 6.80 16.90 15.30
CA CYS A 484 6.55 17.65 14.07
C CYS A 484 7.60 17.40 12.97
N TYR A 485 8.78 16.85 13.28
CA TYR A 485 9.76 16.49 12.25
C TYR A 485 9.24 15.36 11.34
N ALA A 486 8.68 14.32 11.93
CA ALA A 486 8.07 13.24 11.17
C ALA A 486 6.91 13.73 10.27
N LEU A 487 6.11 14.67 10.79
CA LEU A 487 5.03 15.30 10.02
C LEU A 487 5.55 16.21 8.90
N ALA A 488 6.66 16.92 9.12
CA ALA A 488 7.31 17.72 8.08
C ALA A 488 7.81 16.86 6.92
N LEU A 489 8.39 15.70 7.21
CA LEU A 489 8.76 14.72 6.19
C LEU A 489 7.53 14.23 5.41
N GLU A 490 6.44 13.93 6.10
CA GLU A 490 5.20 13.48 5.48
C GLU A 490 4.55 14.56 4.62
N GLY A 491 4.46 15.80 5.10
CA GLY A 491 3.94 16.92 4.32
C GLY A 491 4.74 17.15 3.03
N ALA A 492 6.06 17.10 3.11
CA ALA A 492 6.94 17.20 1.96
C ALA A 492 6.73 16.04 0.98
N LEU A 493 6.57 14.80 1.50
CA LEU A 493 6.28 13.62 0.69
C LEU A 493 4.96 13.79 -0.05
N LYS A 494 3.87 14.14 0.64
CA LYS A 494 2.55 14.32 0.02
C LYS A 494 2.56 15.42 -1.05
N LEU A 495 3.21 16.55 -0.80
CA LEU A 495 3.26 17.62 -1.79
C LEU A 495 3.96 17.18 -3.07
N LYS A 496 5.13 16.52 -2.98
CA LYS A 496 5.86 16.08 -4.16
C LYS A 496 5.17 14.93 -4.90
N GLU A 497 4.54 13.99 -4.19
CA GLU A 497 3.81 12.88 -4.80
C GLU A 497 2.64 13.35 -5.67
N LEU A 498 1.88 14.33 -5.18
CA LEU A 498 0.62 14.74 -5.78
C LEU A 498 0.77 15.88 -6.78
N SER A 499 1.53 16.94 -6.41
CA SER A 499 1.65 18.15 -7.20
C SER A 499 2.86 18.17 -8.14
N TYR A 500 3.85 17.29 -7.88
CA TYR A 500 5.17 17.25 -8.53
C TYR A 500 6.04 18.49 -8.24
N ILE A 501 5.67 19.30 -7.25
CA ILE A 501 6.51 20.36 -6.72
C ILE A 501 7.62 19.70 -5.88
N HIS A 502 8.86 20.09 -6.10
CA HIS A 502 9.96 19.60 -5.27
C HIS A 502 9.79 20.08 -3.82
N ALA A 503 9.73 19.16 -2.86
CA ALA A 503 9.53 19.47 -1.47
C ALA A 503 10.45 18.62 -0.57
N GLU A 504 11.07 19.24 0.43
CA GLU A 504 11.95 18.57 1.38
C GLU A 504 11.55 18.89 2.82
N GLY A 505 11.54 17.83 3.65
CA GLY A 505 11.31 17.94 5.09
C GLY A 505 12.62 17.93 5.87
N TYR A 506 12.78 18.87 6.81
CA TYR A 506 13.96 18.94 7.66
C TYR A 506 13.60 19.04 9.13
N ALA A 507 14.42 18.42 9.97
CA ALA A 507 14.50 18.85 11.36
C ALA A 507 14.94 20.32 11.35
N SER A 508 14.12 21.23 11.90
CA SER A 508 14.31 22.68 11.70
C SER A 508 15.71 23.20 12.06
N GLY A 509 16.40 22.52 12.98
CA GLY A 509 17.79 22.86 13.35
C GLY A 509 18.81 22.56 12.25
N GLU A 510 18.56 21.50 11.46
CA GLU A 510 19.43 21.06 10.38
C GLU A 510 19.41 22.01 9.17
N MET A 511 18.38 22.87 9.08
CA MET A 511 18.32 23.90 8.04
C MET A 511 19.61 24.73 7.95
N LYS A 512 20.26 24.99 9.09
CA LYS A 512 21.50 25.80 9.19
C LYS A 512 22.73 25.11 8.60
N HIS A 513 22.68 23.80 8.42
CA HIS A 513 23.82 23.00 7.97
C HIS A 513 23.84 22.75 6.45
N GLY A 514 23.27 23.67 5.69
CA GLY A 514 23.28 23.65 4.21
C GLY A 514 21.99 24.17 3.59
N PRO A 515 20.82 23.57 3.89
CA PRO A 515 19.54 23.90 3.24
C PRO A 515 19.16 25.39 3.27
N ILE A 516 19.56 26.12 4.29
CA ILE A 516 19.31 27.57 4.43
C ILE A 516 19.85 28.40 3.25
N ALA A 517 20.82 27.87 2.50
CA ALA A 517 21.38 28.53 1.32
C ALA A 517 20.37 28.61 0.15
N LEU A 518 19.31 27.81 0.17
CA LEU A 518 18.28 27.78 -0.87
C LEU A 518 17.14 28.77 -0.62
N ILE A 519 17.09 29.39 0.58
CA ILE A 519 16.00 30.27 0.97
C ILE A 519 16.10 31.60 0.24
N ASP A 520 15.05 31.93 -0.51
CA ASP A 520 14.83 33.19 -1.19
C ASP A 520 13.31 33.53 -1.20
N PRO A 521 12.89 34.70 -1.71
CA PRO A 521 11.47 35.08 -1.77
C PRO A 521 10.56 34.16 -2.58
N THR A 522 11.11 33.29 -3.43
CA THR A 522 10.38 32.34 -4.28
C THR A 522 10.32 30.93 -3.72
N PHE A 523 11.01 30.69 -2.58
CA PHE A 523 11.15 29.39 -1.94
C PHE A 523 10.35 29.37 -0.61
N PRO A 524 9.05 29.07 -0.64
CA PRO A 524 8.22 29.06 0.56
C PRO A 524 8.59 27.94 1.52
N THR A 525 8.41 28.21 2.80
CA THR A 525 8.63 27.28 3.90
C THR A 525 7.31 27.02 4.62
N PHE A 526 6.95 25.76 4.78
CA PHE A 526 5.85 25.31 5.62
C PHE A 526 6.41 24.90 6.99
N ALA A 527 6.15 25.69 8.03
CA ALA A 527 6.68 25.48 9.37
C ALA A 527 5.60 24.91 10.30
N LEU A 528 5.87 23.77 10.93
CA LEU A 528 5.00 23.17 11.94
C LEU A 528 5.40 23.71 13.32
N ALA A 529 4.67 24.71 13.79
CA ALA A 529 4.93 25.45 15.03
C ALA A 529 3.79 25.23 16.04
N LEU A 530 3.55 23.95 16.40
CA LEU A 530 2.51 23.59 17.38
C LEU A 530 2.92 24.03 18.79
N ASP A 531 1.91 24.26 19.64
CA ASP A 531 2.11 24.67 21.03
C ASP A 531 2.61 23.49 21.88
N ASP A 532 3.91 23.30 21.85
CA ASP A 532 4.64 22.34 22.67
C ASP A 532 5.93 22.95 23.23
N SER A 533 6.71 22.20 23.98
CA SER A 533 7.97 22.64 24.58
C SER A 533 9.02 23.10 23.56
N LEU A 534 8.88 22.75 22.29
CA LEU A 534 9.81 23.09 21.20
C LEU A 534 9.36 24.33 20.40
N PHE A 535 8.14 24.83 20.64
CA PHE A 535 7.61 26.02 19.97
C PHE A 535 8.59 27.20 19.93
N PRO A 536 9.25 27.60 21.06
CA PRO A 536 10.22 28.72 21.03
C PRO A 536 11.40 28.49 20.08
N LYS A 537 11.79 27.22 19.89
CA LYS A 537 12.88 26.83 18.98
C LYS A 537 12.44 26.87 17.52
N VAL A 538 11.21 26.40 17.22
CA VAL A 538 10.64 26.50 15.88
C VAL A 538 10.43 27.96 15.48
N ARG A 539 9.89 28.78 16.39
CA ARG A 539 9.77 30.24 16.21
C ARG A 539 11.09 30.91 15.83
N SER A 540 12.19 30.54 16.51
CA SER A 540 13.52 31.04 16.17
C SER A 540 13.94 30.65 14.75
N ASN A 541 13.64 29.44 14.32
CA ASN A 541 13.95 29.00 12.95
C ASN A 541 13.09 29.71 11.89
N ILE A 542 11.84 30.05 12.21
CA ILE A 542 10.97 30.86 11.34
C ILE A 542 11.63 32.24 11.10
N VAL A 543 12.09 32.91 12.16
CA VAL A 543 12.79 34.19 12.05
C VAL A 543 14.05 34.11 11.18
N GLU A 544 14.76 32.98 11.21
CA GLU A 544 15.94 32.76 10.37
C GLU A 544 15.58 32.61 8.87
N VAL A 545 14.44 32.01 8.56
CA VAL A 545 13.89 31.96 7.19
C VAL A 545 13.51 33.35 6.72
N GLN A 546 12.78 34.11 7.55
CA GLN A 546 12.32 35.45 7.23
C GLN A 546 13.48 36.46 7.06
N ALA A 547 14.56 36.29 7.82
CA ALA A 547 15.78 37.12 7.69
C ALA A 547 16.42 36.99 6.27
N ARG A 548 16.04 35.98 5.51
CA ARG A 548 16.44 35.74 4.10
C ARG A 548 15.32 36.02 3.11
N GLN A 549 14.29 36.72 3.56
CA GLN A 549 13.11 37.05 2.77
C GLN A 549 12.30 35.79 2.31
N GLY A 550 12.54 34.63 2.93
CA GLY A 550 11.75 33.42 2.69
C GLY A 550 10.33 33.59 3.22
N LYS A 551 9.34 33.22 2.41
CA LYS A 551 7.92 33.23 2.80
C LYS A 551 7.62 32.05 3.71
N VAL A 552 6.80 32.29 4.74
CA VAL A 552 6.48 31.28 5.74
C VAL A 552 4.97 31.08 5.86
N ILE A 553 4.54 29.82 5.68
CA ILE A 553 3.25 29.32 6.14
C ILE A 553 3.49 28.64 7.48
N ALA A 554 2.94 29.17 8.57
CA ALA A 554 3.06 28.53 9.87
C ALA A 554 1.76 27.82 10.27
N LEU A 555 1.83 26.49 10.41
CA LEU A 555 0.78 25.70 11.03
C LEU A 555 0.97 25.72 12.54
N THR A 556 -0.01 26.24 13.26
CA THR A 556 0.11 26.49 14.69
C THR A 556 -1.23 26.32 15.42
N ASN A 557 -1.23 26.55 16.74
CA ASN A 557 -2.44 26.58 17.56
C ASN A 557 -2.88 28.02 17.83
N PRO A 558 -4.18 28.27 18.14
CA PRO A 558 -4.70 29.62 18.39
C PRO A 558 -3.95 30.36 19.48
N GLY A 559 -3.68 31.65 19.25
CA GLY A 559 -2.98 32.52 20.18
C GLY A 559 -1.46 32.47 20.08
N ALA A 560 -0.89 31.77 19.13
CA ALA A 560 0.54 31.75 18.87
C ALA A 560 1.00 33.14 18.37
N ALA A 561 1.97 33.76 19.06
CA ALA A 561 2.54 35.02 18.66
C ALA A 561 3.60 34.82 17.57
N LEU A 562 3.15 34.64 16.32
CA LEU A 562 3.98 34.53 15.12
C LEU A 562 3.61 35.63 14.13
N ASP A 563 4.62 36.38 13.66
CA ASP A 563 4.49 37.31 12.55
C ASP A 563 5.05 36.62 11.29
N VAL A 564 4.15 36.11 10.45
CA VAL A 564 4.47 35.31 9.25
C VAL A 564 3.58 35.70 8.09
N ASP A 565 3.96 35.33 6.85
CA ASP A 565 3.17 35.63 5.64
C ASP A 565 1.78 35.02 5.70
N ASP A 566 1.67 33.76 6.17
CA ASP A 566 0.42 33.05 6.33
C ASP A 566 0.39 32.23 7.63
N LEU A 567 -0.55 32.57 8.49
CA LEU A 567 -0.84 31.82 9.71
C LEU A 567 -1.98 30.84 9.45
N TRP A 568 -1.77 29.56 9.77
CA TRP A 568 -2.80 28.54 9.72
C TRP A 568 -3.00 27.96 11.11
N GLU A 569 -4.08 28.38 11.75
CA GLU A 569 -4.43 27.90 13.08
C GLU A 569 -5.27 26.62 13.00
N ILE A 570 -4.89 25.62 13.79
CA ILE A 570 -5.64 24.36 13.99
C ILE A 570 -5.98 24.21 15.47
N PRO A 571 -7.06 23.48 15.83
CA PRO A 571 -7.46 23.31 17.23
C PRO A 571 -6.30 22.85 18.13
N ALA A 572 -6.19 23.46 19.30
CA ALA A 572 -5.17 23.10 20.28
C ALA A 572 -5.54 21.79 20.97
N LEU A 573 -4.63 20.83 20.95
CA LEU A 573 -4.67 19.60 21.71
C LEU A 573 -3.32 19.39 22.38
N PRO A 574 -3.25 18.73 23.53
CA PRO A 574 -1.96 18.36 24.14
C PRO A 574 -1.11 17.53 23.18
N ALA A 575 0.21 17.70 23.22
CA ALA A 575 1.11 16.79 22.52
C ALA A 575 1.01 15.38 23.13
N PRO A 576 0.94 14.30 22.33
CA PRO A 576 1.12 14.23 20.87
C PRO A 576 -0.19 14.33 20.05
N PHE A 577 -1.35 14.57 20.68
CA PHE A 577 -2.67 14.56 20.02
C PHE A 577 -2.80 15.69 18.97
N SER A 578 -2.11 16.81 19.14
CA SER A 578 -2.02 17.89 18.14
C SER A 578 -1.47 17.41 16.79
N SER A 579 -0.68 16.33 16.76
CA SER A 579 -0.18 15.70 15.53
C SER A 579 -1.31 15.14 14.65
N PHE A 580 -2.38 14.63 15.26
CA PHE A 580 -3.55 14.13 14.53
C PHE A 580 -4.39 15.25 13.91
N MET A 581 -4.25 16.49 14.40
CA MET A 581 -4.82 17.68 13.75
C MET A 581 -3.92 18.19 12.63
N ALA A 582 -2.60 18.18 12.82
CA ALA A 582 -1.65 18.67 11.84
C ALA A 582 -1.57 17.77 10.59
N LEU A 583 -1.65 16.45 10.75
CA LEU A 583 -1.55 15.51 9.62
C LEU A 583 -2.57 15.79 8.51
N PRO A 584 -3.88 15.86 8.77
CA PRO A 584 -4.86 16.16 7.71
C PRO A 584 -4.71 17.57 7.13
N ALA A 585 -4.19 18.56 7.87
CA ALA A 585 -3.88 19.89 7.32
C ALA A 585 -2.82 19.80 6.20
N LEU A 586 -1.75 19.05 6.43
CA LEU A 586 -0.69 18.81 5.44
C LEU A 586 -1.22 18.04 4.22
N GLN A 587 -2.06 17.05 4.45
CA GLN A 587 -2.69 16.25 3.40
C GLN A 587 -3.65 17.11 2.55
N LEU A 588 -4.47 17.93 3.17
CA LEU A 588 -5.40 18.85 2.49
C LEU A 588 -4.65 19.90 1.68
N PHE A 589 -3.56 20.47 2.19
CA PHE A 589 -2.74 21.42 1.44
C PHE A 589 -2.16 20.78 0.17
N SER A 590 -1.63 19.57 0.30
CA SER A 590 -1.06 18.83 -0.84
C SER A 590 -2.14 18.42 -1.85
N TYR A 591 -3.30 17.97 -1.36
CA TYR A 591 -4.49 17.64 -2.16
C TYR A 591 -4.97 18.84 -2.98
N GLU A 592 -5.25 19.97 -2.32
CA GLU A 592 -5.76 21.18 -2.97
C GLU A 592 -4.75 21.78 -3.95
N THR A 593 -3.45 21.70 -3.63
CA THR A 593 -2.38 22.14 -4.55
C THR A 593 -2.38 21.30 -5.83
N ALA A 594 -2.49 19.99 -5.71
CA ALA A 594 -2.51 19.09 -6.86
C ALA A 594 -3.79 19.27 -7.70
N ASP A 595 -4.95 19.37 -7.05
CA ASP A 595 -6.23 19.60 -7.72
C ASP A 595 -6.26 20.95 -8.46
N TYR A 596 -5.76 22.02 -7.83
CA TYR A 596 -5.63 23.33 -8.46
C TYR A 596 -4.71 23.31 -9.69
N LEU A 597 -3.63 22.51 -9.65
CA LEU A 597 -2.72 22.31 -10.78
C LEU A 597 -3.26 21.33 -11.84
N GLY A 598 -4.47 20.80 -11.66
CA GLY A 598 -5.08 19.85 -12.59
C GLY A 598 -4.38 18.50 -12.65
N LYS A 599 -3.74 18.06 -11.55
CA LYS A 599 -3.07 16.76 -11.48
C LYS A 599 -4.08 15.66 -11.13
N ASP A 600 -3.77 14.43 -11.51
CA ASP A 600 -4.54 13.26 -11.06
C ASP A 600 -4.15 12.96 -9.60
N VAL A 601 -5.06 13.28 -8.68
CA VAL A 601 -4.82 13.17 -7.24
C VAL A 601 -4.88 11.72 -6.77
N ASP A 602 -5.82 10.94 -7.31
CA ASP A 602 -6.00 9.55 -6.88
C ASP A 602 -4.94 8.61 -7.49
N GLN A 603 -4.43 8.96 -8.68
CA GLN A 603 -3.45 8.19 -9.44
C GLN A 603 -2.32 9.10 -9.96
N PRO A 604 -1.45 9.61 -9.06
CA PRO A 604 -0.33 10.44 -9.49
C PRO A 604 0.62 9.64 -10.40
N ARG A 605 1.23 10.34 -11.36
CA ARG A 605 2.16 9.69 -12.31
C ARG A 605 3.33 9.03 -11.60
N ASN A 606 3.79 7.90 -12.12
CA ASN A 606 4.96 7.15 -11.64
C ASN A 606 4.84 6.64 -10.18
N LEU A 607 3.64 6.54 -9.62
CA LEU A 607 3.40 6.02 -8.28
C LEU A 607 2.36 4.91 -8.29
N ALA A 608 2.51 3.95 -7.39
CA ALA A 608 1.52 2.92 -7.10
C ALA A 608 1.24 2.83 -5.60
N LYS A 609 0.06 2.28 -5.25
CA LYS A 609 -0.39 2.15 -3.86
C LYS A 609 0.51 1.27 -3.00
N SER A 610 1.11 0.22 -3.57
CA SER A 610 1.97 -0.73 -2.86
C SER A 610 3.11 -1.19 -3.75
N VAL A 611 4.31 -1.28 -3.20
CA VAL A 611 5.52 -1.78 -3.85
C VAL A 611 5.72 -3.23 -3.38
N THR A 612 5.46 -4.21 -4.26
CA THR A 612 5.48 -5.65 -3.90
C THR A 612 6.57 -6.45 -4.61
N VAL A 613 7.37 -5.79 -5.39
CA VAL A 613 8.56 -6.33 -6.07
C VAL A 613 9.72 -5.37 -5.86
N GLU A 614 10.92 -5.90 -5.94
CA GLU A 614 12.18 -5.17 -5.80
C GLU A 614 12.58 -4.48 -7.11
#